data_b068a73ef36910936d4741303b7b850f
#
_entry.id   b068a73ef36910936d4741303b7b850f
#
_cell.length_a   1.000
_cell.length_b   1.000
_cell.length_c   1.000
_cell.angle_alpha   90.00
_cell.angle_beta   90.00
_cell.angle_gamma   90.00
#
_symmetry.space_group_name_H-M   'P 1'
#
loop_
_entity.id
_entity.type
_entity.pdbx_description
1 polymer ?
#
loop_
_entity_poly.entity_id
_entity_poly.type
_entity_poly.pdbx_seq_one_letter_code
_entity_poly.pdbx_strand_id
1 'polypeptide(L)'
;MSDLIESFLEQNNGQVTTTDARKLGIDPHLLIDLANLGKLERVGRGVYIDPAIFEDDMYILQYRFNKGIYYKDTALFLHHMIDRTPDRYQMNFPRGYNASSLGEFPVRIYRQKAEWHKLGVEEVMSPGQHKVRVYNIERTLCDILRRRDSSDSETIRQAMISYSQLKQKDIGRLVRYADLFKVREKINNYMEVLL
;
A
#
# COMPACT_ATOMS: atom_id res chain seq x y z
N MET A 1 -0.44 19.12 25.85
CA MET A 1 -0.29 18.98 24.40
C MET A 1 -1.14 20.09 23.80
N SER A 2 -0.86 20.57 22.58
CA SER A 2 -1.83 21.52 21.99
C SER A 2 -3.12 20.73 21.73
N ASP A 3 -4.27 21.27 22.15
CA ASP A 3 -5.58 20.61 22.01
C ASP A 3 -5.86 20.17 20.56
N LEU A 4 -5.28 20.90 19.59
CA LEU A 4 -5.36 20.56 18.17
C LEU A 4 -4.62 19.26 17.83
N ILE A 5 -3.45 19.01 18.43
CA ILE A 5 -2.69 17.76 18.19
C ILE A 5 -3.39 16.60 18.87
N GLU A 6 -3.92 16.75 20.07
CA GLU A 6 -4.67 15.70 20.77
C GLU A 6 -5.90 15.29 19.97
N SER A 7 -6.72 16.27 19.57
CA SER A 7 -7.90 16.00 18.73
C SER A 7 -7.54 15.37 17.39
N PHE A 8 -6.41 15.76 16.79
CA PHE A 8 -5.95 15.17 15.54
C PHE A 8 -5.50 13.72 15.72
N LEU A 9 -4.78 13.41 16.80
CA LEU A 9 -4.35 12.04 17.13
C LEU A 9 -5.56 11.12 17.33
N GLU A 10 -6.57 11.56 18.09
CA GLU A 10 -7.83 10.81 18.29
C GLU A 10 -8.54 10.49 16.96
N GLN A 11 -8.55 11.42 16.01
CA GLN A 11 -9.19 11.24 14.70
C GLN A 11 -8.34 10.46 13.69
N ASN A 12 -7.04 10.30 13.95
CA ASN A 12 -6.07 9.67 13.05
C ASN A 12 -5.33 8.50 13.70
N ASN A 13 -6.04 7.68 14.48
CA ASN A 13 -5.54 6.46 15.10
C ASN A 13 -4.20 6.66 15.84
N GLY A 14 -4.08 7.79 16.55
CA GLY A 14 -2.92 8.12 17.37
C GLY A 14 -1.67 8.50 16.59
N GLN A 15 -1.76 8.81 15.30
CA GLN A 15 -0.60 9.13 14.46
C GLN A 15 -0.68 10.56 13.91
N VAL A 16 0.46 11.25 13.85
CA VAL A 16 0.61 12.58 13.29
C VAL A 16 1.93 12.70 12.51
N THR A 17 1.90 13.43 11.40
CA THR A 17 3.10 13.69 10.60
C THR A 17 3.46 15.17 10.61
N THR A 18 4.72 15.49 10.25
CA THR A 18 5.13 16.88 10.05
C THR A 18 4.35 17.57 8.93
N THR A 19 3.80 16.81 7.99
CA THR A 19 2.92 17.33 6.94
C THR A 19 1.56 17.73 7.52
N ASP A 20 1.01 16.92 8.42
CA ASP A 20 -0.26 17.19 9.07
C ASP A 20 -0.15 18.40 10.00
N ALA A 21 0.92 18.50 10.78
CA ALA A 21 1.19 19.68 11.60
C ALA A 21 1.15 20.97 10.76
N ARG A 22 1.84 21.00 9.61
CA ARG A 22 1.81 22.16 8.71
C ARG A 22 0.39 22.48 8.19
N LYS A 23 -0.40 21.46 7.84
CA LYS A 23 -1.79 21.65 7.39
C LYS A 23 -2.68 22.25 8.51
N LEU A 24 -2.40 21.89 9.75
CA LEU A 24 -3.08 22.41 10.92
C LEU A 24 -2.57 23.80 11.36
N GLY A 25 -1.57 24.36 10.66
CA GLY A 25 -0.93 25.62 11.04
C GLY A 25 -0.03 25.50 12.26
N ILE A 26 0.40 24.30 12.62
CA ILE A 26 1.27 24.00 13.76
C ILE A 26 2.73 23.92 13.29
N ASP A 27 3.64 24.51 14.06
CA ASP A 27 5.08 24.32 13.79
C ASP A 27 5.47 22.85 14.00
N PRO A 28 6.03 22.18 12.99
CA PRO A 28 6.50 20.79 13.13
C PRO A 28 7.54 20.58 14.24
N HIS A 29 8.25 21.62 14.69
CA HIS A 29 9.16 21.52 15.83
C HIS A 29 8.46 21.11 17.11
N LEU A 30 7.18 21.49 17.28
CA LEU A 30 6.39 21.06 18.44
C LEU A 30 6.28 19.54 18.54
N LEU A 31 6.24 18.80 17.42
CA LEU A 31 6.22 17.32 17.43
C LEU A 31 7.55 16.76 17.96
N ILE A 32 8.67 17.43 17.68
CA ILE A 32 9.98 17.04 18.21
C ILE A 32 10.02 17.27 19.72
N ASP A 33 9.52 18.42 20.18
CA ASP A 33 9.48 18.75 21.62
C ASP A 33 8.58 17.79 22.37
N LEU A 34 7.41 17.43 21.81
CA LEU A 34 6.52 16.43 22.40
C LEU A 34 7.16 15.03 22.48
N ALA A 35 7.94 14.67 21.46
CA ALA A 35 8.68 13.41 21.48
C ALA A 35 9.81 13.42 22.53
N ASN A 36 10.53 14.53 22.69
CA ASN A 36 11.55 14.69 23.72
C ASN A 36 10.96 14.62 25.14
N LEU A 37 9.71 15.04 25.29
CA LEU A 37 8.95 14.95 26.54
C LEU A 37 8.30 13.57 26.78
N GLY A 38 8.47 12.61 25.88
CA GLY A 38 7.86 11.29 25.95
C GLY A 38 6.34 11.26 25.73
N LYS A 39 5.75 12.37 25.26
CA LYS A 39 4.32 12.45 24.95
C LYS A 39 3.97 11.91 23.57
N LEU A 40 4.95 11.84 22.67
CA LEU A 40 4.89 11.17 21.38
C LEU A 40 6.13 10.28 21.24
N GLU A 41 6.01 9.27 20.39
CA GLU A 41 7.13 8.44 19.93
C GLU A 41 7.44 8.76 18.47
N ARG A 42 8.72 8.94 18.14
CA ARG A 42 9.16 9.15 16.76
C ARG A 42 9.47 7.81 16.11
N VAL A 43 8.57 7.30 15.29
CA VAL A 43 8.69 6.01 14.59
C VAL A 43 9.33 6.12 13.20
N GLY A 44 9.51 7.33 12.70
CA GLY A 44 10.16 7.56 11.41
C GLY A 44 10.48 9.03 11.17
N ARG A 45 11.12 9.33 10.03
CA ARG A 45 11.40 10.72 9.66
C ARG A 45 10.09 11.49 9.42
N GLY A 46 9.74 12.35 10.36
CA GLY A 46 8.54 13.19 10.29
C GLY A 46 7.24 12.45 10.58
N VAL A 47 7.31 11.27 11.21
CA VAL A 47 6.16 10.49 11.66
C VAL A 47 6.27 10.27 13.16
N TYR A 48 5.21 10.58 13.87
CA TYR A 48 5.09 10.49 15.32
C TYR A 48 3.78 9.78 15.68
N ILE A 49 3.82 8.97 16.74
CA ILE A 49 2.65 8.24 17.25
C ILE A 49 2.46 8.51 18.74
N ASP A 50 1.25 8.27 19.21
CA ASP A 50 0.98 8.11 20.64
C ASP A 50 1.72 6.86 21.12
N PRO A 51 2.51 6.92 22.21
CA PRO A 51 3.22 5.76 22.73
C PRO A 51 2.33 4.57 23.13
N ALA A 52 1.02 4.77 23.26
CA ALA A 52 0.06 3.72 23.59
C ALA A 52 -0.41 2.89 22.39
N ILE A 53 -0.04 3.28 21.16
CA ILE A 53 -0.47 2.58 19.94
C ILE A 53 0.71 1.87 19.26
N PHE A 54 0.38 0.88 18.42
CA PHE A 54 1.37 0.24 17.55
C PHE A 54 1.59 1.06 16.28
N GLU A 55 2.84 1.08 15.83
CA GLU A 55 3.20 1.72 14.55
C GLU A 55 2.58 1.00 13.35
N ASP A 56 2.20 1.79 12.34
CA ASP A 56 1.73 1.29 11.06
C ASP A 56 2.86 1.33 10.04
N ASP A 57 3.61 0.24 9.95
CA ASP A 57 4.74 0.10 9.02
C ASP A 57 4.38 0.45 7.58
N MET A 58 3.18 0.05 7.13
CA MET A 58 2.77 0.29 5.74
C MET A 58 2.57 1.78 5.48
N TYR A 59 1.94 2.48 6.41
CA TYR A 59 1.78 3.93 6.28
C TYR A 59 3.13 4.66 6.37
N ILE A 60 3.96 4.31 7.35
CA ILE A 60 5.29 4.91 7.57
C ILE A 60 6.16 4.75 6.34
N LEU A 61 6.22 3.54 5.76
CA LEU A 61 6.96 3.25 4.53
C LEU A 61 6.46 4.11 3.37
N GLN A 62 5.15 4.19 3.16
CA GLN A 62 4.61 4.95 2.04
C GLN A 62 4.70 6.47 2.26
N TYR A 63 4.62 6.96 3.50
CA TYR A 63 4.89 8.35 3.84
C TYR A 63 6.35 8.72 3.49
N ARG A 64 7.30 7.90 3.91
CA ARG A 64 8.74 8.10 3.64
C ARG A 64 9.06 8.00 2.16
N PHE A 65 8.47 7.02 1.47
CA PHE A 65 8.69 6.72 0.05
C PHE A 65 7.44 7.02 -0.78
N ASN A 66 7.05 8.27 -0.81
CA ASN A 66 5.77 8.74 -1.31
C ASN A 66 5.50 8.53 -2.81
N LYS A 67 6.44 7.97 -3.58
CA LYS A 67 6.21 7.50 -4.96
C LYS A 67 5.90 6.01 -5.02
N GLY A 68 6.06 5.28 -3.92
CA GLY A 68 5.76 3.86 -3.83
C GLY A 68 4.25 3.61 -3.81
N ILE A 69 3.82 2.57 -4.52
CA ILE A 69 2.45 2.07 -4.54
C ILE A 69 2.52 0.59 -4.20
N TYR A 70 1.70 0.12 -3.27
CA TYR A 70 1.65 -1.29 -2.91
C TYR A 70 1.23 -2.14 -4.10
N TYR A 71 1.88 -3.31 -4.26
CA TYR A 71 1.92 -4.06 -5.50
C TYR A 71 1.82 -5.56 -5.26
N LYS A 72 1.28 -6.30 -6.21
CA LYS A 72 1.18 -7.78 -6.22
C LYS A 72 0.64 -8.35 -4.89
N ASP A 73 1.39 -9.24 -4.23
CA ASP A 73 0.93 -9.97 -3.05
C ASP A 73 0.60 -9.02 -1.89
N THR A 74 1.35 -7.92 -1.74
CA THR A 74 1.00 -6.88 -0.75
C THR A 74 -0.30 -6.15 -1.10
N ALA A 75 -0.55 -5.93 -2.39
CA ALA A 75 -1.83 -5.36 -2.82
C ALA A 75 -2.97 -6.37 -2.62
N LEU A 76 -2.76 -7.66 -2.91
CA LEU A 76 -3.74 -8.71 -2.61
C LEU A 76 -4.06 -8.79 -1.12
N PHE A 77 -3.05 -8.72 -0.26
CA PHE A 77 -3.24 -8.69 1.20
C PHE A 77 -4.08 -7.48 1.64
N LEU A 78 -3.76 -6.28 1.16
CA LEU A 78 -4.51 -5.07 1.46
C LEU A 78 -5.97 -5.09 0.98
N HIS A 79 -6.25 -5.85 -0.08
CA HIS A 79 -7.60 -6.07 -0.59
C HIS A 79 -8.30 -7.30 0.01
N HIS A 80 -7.70 -7.95 1.01
CA HIS A 80 -8.23 -9.16 1.63
C HIS A 80 -8.48 -10.32 0.63
N MET A 81 -7.66 -10.36 -0.44
CA MET A 81 -7.73 -11.40 -1.48
C MET A 81 -6.89 -12.64 -1.14
N ILE A 82 -5.98 -12.50 -0.20
CA ILE A 82 -5.15 -13.55 0.39
C ILE A 82 -5.04 -13.34 1.89
N ASP A 83 -4.90 -14.44 2.66
CA ASP A 83 -4.82 -14.39 4.12
C ASP A 83 -3.38 -14.21 4.63
N ARG A 84 -2.40 -14.62 3.82
CA ARG A 84 -0.99 -14.59 4.20
C ARG A 84 -0.44 -13.15 4.10
N THR A 85 0.10 -12.65 5.21
CA THR A 85 0.91 -11.43 5.20
C THR A 85 2.20 -11.68 4.42
N PRO A 86 2.55 -10.83 3.44
CA PRO A 86 3.82 -10.97 2.71
C PRO A 86 5.03 -10.78 3.62
N ASP A 87 6.03 -11.65 3.50
CA ASP A 87 7.30 -11.58 4.27
C ASP A 87 8.09 -10.29 3.99
N ARG A 88 7.88 -9.72 2.79
CA ARG A 88 8.40 -8.43 2.35
C ARG A 88 7.32 -7.65 1.63
N TYR A 89 7.17 -6.39 1.98
CA TYR A 89 6.25 -5.52 1.27
C TYR A 89 6.70 -5.31 -0.18
N GLN A 90 5.81 -5.53 -1.12
CA GLN A 90 6.07 -5.31 -2.53
C GLN A 90 5.58 -3.92 -2.92
N MET A 91 6.50 -3.08 -3.38
CA MET A 91 6.18 -1.70 -3.78
C MET A 91 6.67 -1.41 -5.20
N ASN A 92 5.83 -0.76 -5.98
CA ASN A 92 6.14 -0.33 -7.33
C ASN A 92 6.45 1.17 -7.37
N PHE A 93 7.53 1.52 -8.06
CA PHE A 93 8.01 2.90 -8.24
C PHE A 93 8.08 3.26 -9.72
N PRO A 94 8.05 4.55 -10.07
CA PRO A 94 8.32 4.96 -11.44
C PRO A 94 9.78 4.66 -11.81
N ARG A 95 10.04 4.39 -13.10
CA ARG A 95 11.41 4.23 -13.61
C ARG A 95 12.24 5.48 -13.27
N GLY A 96 13.50 5.26 -12.89
CA GLY A 96 14.41 6.34 -12.49
C GLY A 96 14.26 6.81 -11.04
N TYR A 97 13.29 6.29 -10.29
CA TYR A 97 13.21 6.59 -8.86
C TYR A 97 14.42 5.99 -8.11
N ASN A 98 15.13 6.84 -7.35
CA ASN A 98 16.21 6.38 -6.49
C ASN A 98 15.62 5.79 -5.20
N ALA A 99 15.80 4.49 -5.06
CA ALA A 99 15.28 3.72 -3.93
C ALA A 99 16.41 3.16 -3.04
N SER A 100 17.62 3.75 -3.07
CA SER A 100 18.79 3.23 -2.35
C SER A 100 18.54 3.06 -0.85
N SER A 101 17.83 4.01 -0.22
CA SER A 101 17.48 3.96 1.20
C SER A 101 16.36 2.96 1.56
N LEU A 102 15.72 2.32 0.57
CA LEU A 102 14.75 1.24 0.81
C LEU A 102 15.39 -0.09 1.18
N GLY A 103 16.69 -0.28 0.91
CA GLY A 103 17.41 -1.53 1.21
C GLY A 103 17.46 -1.88 2.71
N GLU A 104 17.22 -0.91 3.59
CA GLU A 104 17.15 -1.09 5.05
C GLU A 104 15.80 -1.66 5.52
N PHE A 105 14.79 -1.68 4.64
CA PHE A 105 13.43 -2.13 4.96
C PHE A 105 13.11 -3.47 4.30
N PRO A 106 12.17 -4.26 4.85
CA PRO A 106 11.72 -5.51 4.26
C PRO A 106 10.82 -5.23 3.04
N VAL A 107 11.36 -4.54 2.03
CA VAL A 107 10.65 -4.15 0.81
C VAL A 107 11.27 -4.79 -0.42
N ARG A 108 10.44 -5.37 -1.27
CA ARG A 108 10.80 -5.77 -2.64
C ARG A 108 10.38 -4.68 -3.62
N ILE A 109 11.36 -4.15 -4.34
CA ILE A 109 11.17 -2.99 -5.21
C ILE A 109 10.90 -3.43 -6.64
N TYR A 110 9.81 -2.91 -7.20
CA TYR A 110 9.47 -3.02 -8.62
C TYR A 110 9.53 -1.65 -9.28
N ARG A 111 9.73 -1.60 -10.59
CA ARG A 111 9.78 -0.35 -11.36
C ARG A 111 9.02 -0.48 -12.66
N GLN A 112 8.14 0.47 -12.93
CA GLN A 112 7.35 0.52 -14.16
C GLN A 112 7.46 1.89 -14.84
N LYS A 113 7.08 1.95 -16.13
CA LYS A 113 6.93 3.21 -16.86
C LYS A 113 5.90 4.09 -16.15
N ALA A 114 6.04 5.42 -16.24
CA ALA A 114 5.18 6.38 -15.56
C ALA A 114 3.69 6.17 -15.85
N GLU A 115 3.33 5.85 -17.10
CA GLU A 115 1.97 5.56 -17.53
C GLU A 115 1.36 4.37 -16.77
N TRP A 116 2.12 3.28 -16.64
CA TRP A 116 1.68 2.07 -15.94
C TRP A 116 1.74 2.24 -14.43
N HIS A 117 2.66 3.06 -13.93
CA HIS A 117 2.77 3.33 -12.51
C HIS A 117 1.54 4.05 -11.95
N LYS A 118 0.93 4.95 -12.74
CA LYS A 118 -0.26 5.71 -12.31
C LYS A 118 -1.59 4.97 -12.56
N LEU A 119 -1.58 3.93 -13.39
CA LEU A 119 -2.79 3.24 -13.81
C LEU A 119 -3.35 2.36 -12.69
N GLY A 120 -4.62 2.51 -12.36
CA GLY A 120 -5.33 1.64 -11.42
C GLY A 120 -4.92 1.83 -9.96
N VAL A 121 -4.42 3.00 -9.59
CA VAL A 121 -4.09 3.35 -8.20
C VAL A 121 -5.36 3.76 -7.47
N GLU A 122 -5.53 3.24 -6.26
CA GLU A 122 -6.59 3.64 -5.33
C GLU A 122 -6.04 3.70 -3.91
N GLU A 123 -6.85 4.16 -2.98
CA GLU A 123 -6.53 4.20 -1.55
C GLU A 123 -7.37 3.18 -0.80
N VAL A 124 -6.72 2.43 0.08
CA VAL A 124 -7.36 1.51 1.02
C VAL A 124 -6.83 1.75 2.43
N MET A 125 -7.50 1.21 3.43
CA MET A 125 -7.00 1.24 4.80
C MET A 125 -5.94 0.16 4.98
N SER A 126 -4.82 0.52 5.58
CA SER A 126 -3.83 -0.43 6.10
C SER A 126 -4.36 -1.19 7.31
N PRO A 127 -3.68 -2.25 7.79
CA PRO A 127 -4.00 -2.87 9.07
C PRO A 127 -4.02 -1.89 10.25
N GLY A 128 -3.15 -0.88 10.25
CA GLY A 128 -3.11 0.21 11.24
C GLY A 128 -4.16 1.31 11.01
N GLN A 129 -5.13 1.08 10.10
CA GLN A 129 -6.24 2.00 9.82
C GLN A 129 -5.82 3.37 9.25
N HIS A 130 -4.73 3.43 8.51
CA HIS A 130 -4.32 4.60 7.76
C HIS A 130 -4.49 4.39 6.25
N LYS A 131 -4.80 5.46 5.52
CA LYS A 131 -4.92 5.39 4.07
C LYS A 131 -3.57 5.16 3.41
N VAL A 132 -3.48 4.12 2.61
CA VAL A 132 -2.31 3.78 1.80
C VAL A 132 -2.71 3.59 0.33
N ARG A 133 -1.79 3.93 -0.58
CA ARG A 133 -2.02 3.76 -2.01
C ARG A 133 -1.63 2.38 -2.45
N VAL A 134 -2.51 1.77 -3.19
CA VAL A 134 -2.40 0.40 -3.68
C VAL A 134 -2.94 0.32 -5.11
N TYR A 135 -2.57 -0.68 -5.87
CA TYR A 135 -3.26 -0.96 -7.13
C TYR A 135 -4.58 -1.69 -6.87
N ASN A 136 -5.62 -1.33 -7.63
CA ASN A 136 -6.93 -1.98 -7.53
C ASN A 136 -6.85 -3.48 -7.86
N ILE A 137 -7.88 -4.21 -7.48
CA ILE A 137 -7.92 -5.68 -7.56
C ILE A 137 -7.66 -6.17 -8.98
N GLU A 138 -8.35 -5.65 -9.98
CA GLU A 138 -8.25 -6.11 -11.37
C GLU A 138 -6.86 -5.88 -11.96
N ARG A 139 -6.24 -4.75 -11.61
CA ARG A 139 -4.86 -4.45 -11.97
C ARG A 139 -3.90 -5.44 -11.30
N THR A 140 -4.13 -5.70 -10.03
CA THR A 140 -3.27 -6.58 -9.22
C THR A 140 -3.35 -8.02 -9.72
N LEU A 141 -4.54 -8.53 -10.07
CA LEU A 141 -4.70 -9.85 -10.68
C LEU A 141 -3.89 -10.01 -11.98
N CYS A 142 -3.86 -8.96 -12.79
CA CYS A 142 -3.02 -8.98 -13.99
C CYS A 142 -1.53 -8.98 -13.66
N ASP A 143 -1.11 -8.19 -12.67
CA ASP A 143 0.30 -8.04 -12.32
C ASP A 143 0.91 -9.30 -11.69
N ILE A 144 0.14 -10.10 -10.93
CA ILE A 144 0.62 -11.39 -10.36
C ILE A 144 0.83 -12.47 -11.42
N LEU A 145 0.19 -12.36 -12.59
CA LEU A 145 0.30 -13.31 -13.70
C LEU A 145 1.40 -12.97 -14.72
N ARG A 146 2.07 -11.83 -14.61
CA ARG A 146 3.08 -11.41 -15.58
C ARG A 146 4.29 -12.32 -15.54
N ARG A 147 4.80 -12.72 -16.74
CA ARG A 147 5.88 -13.71 -16.92
C ARG A 147 7.14 -13.46 -16.11
N ARG A 148 7.55 -12.19 -15.99
CA ARG A 148 8.68 -11.82 -15.13
C ARG A 148 8.15 -11.58 -13.74
N ASP A 149 8.58 -12.35 -12.76
CA ASP A 149 8.17 -12.22 -11.36
C ASP A 149 6.67 -12.51 -11.10
N SER A 150 6.09 -13.58 -11.66
CA SER A 150 4.77 -14.04 -11.23
C SER A 150 4.78 -14.36 -9.72
N SER A 151 3.66 -14.18 -9.05
CA SER A 151 3.47 -14.72 -7.71
C SER A 151 3.48 -16.24 -7.75
N ASP A 152 3.59 -16.90 -6.60
CA ASP A 152 3.50 -18.36 -6.54
C ASP A 152 2.09 -18.85 -6.91
N SER A 153 1.99 -20.13 -7.29
CA SER A 153 0.74 -20.69 -7.80
C SER A 153 -0.40 -20.69 -6.77
N GLU A 154 -0.08 -20.85 -5.50
CA GLU A 154 -1.08 -20.87 -4.43
C GLU A 154 -1.66 -19.47 -4.19
N THR A 155 -0.80 -18.44 -4.14
CA THR A 155 -1.22 -17.03 -4.07
C THR A 155 -2.12 -16.66 -5.25
N ILE A 156 -1.74 -17.07 -6.47
CA ILE A 156 -2.56 -16.81 -7.67
C ILE A 156 -3.91 -17.51 -7.55
N ARG A 157 -3.93 -18.80 -7.17
CA ARG A 157 -5.16 -19.58 -7.02
C ARG A 157 -6.10 -18.94 -6.00
N GLN A 158 -5.61 -18.61 -4.81
CA GLN A 158 -6.38 -17.96 -3.75
C GLN A 158 -6.97 -16.64 -4.22
N ALA A 159 -6.16 -15.77 -4.84
CA ALA A 159 -6.60 -14.48 -5.35
C ALA A 159 -7.72 -14.62 -6.40
N MET A 160 -7.60 -15.57 -7.34
CA MET A 160 -8.61 -15.81 -8.37
C MET A 160 -9.92 -16.33 -7.79
N ILE A 161 -9.85 -17.25 -6.82
CA ILE A 161 -11.04 -17.75 -6.11
C ILE A 161 -11.70 -16.60 -5.36
N SER A 162 -10.95 -15.83 -4.58
CA SER A 162 -11.49 -14.67 -3.84
C SER A 162 -12.16 -13.68 -4.79
N TYR A 163 -11.54 -13.38 -5.94
CA TYR A 163 -12.15 -12.50 -6.95
C TYR A 163 -13.44 -13.06 -7.50
N SER A 164 -13.52 -14.38 -7.79
CA SER A 164 -14.74 -15.01 -8.30
C SER A 164 -15.93 -14.88 -7.34
N GLN A 165 -15.67 -14.76 -6.06
CA GLN A 165 -16.68 -14.65 -4.99
C GLN A 165 -17.09 -13.19 -4.69
N LEU A 166 -16.38 -12.20 -5.19
CA LEU A 166 -16.74 -10.80 -4.97
C LEU A 166 -18.12 -10.49 -5.57
N LYS A 167 -18.95 -9.80 -4.79
CA LYS A 167 -20.28 -9.34 -5.27
C LYS A 167 -20.16 -8.26 -6.35
N GLN A 168 -19.17 -7.40 -6.22
CA GLN A 168 -18.90 -6.32 -7.17
C GLN A 168 -17.55 -6.57 -7.85
N LYS A 169 -17.60 -7.02 -9.10
CA LYS A 169 -16.45 -7.28 -9.97
C LYS A 169 -16.52 -6.36 -11.19
N ASP A 170 -15.42 -5.73 -11.55
CA ASP A 170 -15.34 -5.02 -12.84
C ASP A 170 -14.60 -5.87 -13.88
N ILE A 171 -15.36 -6.83 -14.44
CA ILE A 171 -14.84 -7.74 -15.49
C ILE A 171 -14.35 -6.93 -16.71
N GLY A 172 -15.03 -5.84 -17.06
CA GLY A 172 -14.60 -4.98 -18.17
C GLY A 172 -13.23 -4.34 -17.91
N ARG A 173 -12.97 -3.90 -16.67
CA ARG A 173 -11.67 -3.37 -16.24
C ARG A 173 -10.61 -4.46 -16.24
N LEU A 174 -10.92 -5.64 -15.70
CA LEU A 174 -10.01 -6.79 -15.70
C LEU A 174 -9.57 -7.15 -17.12
N VAL A 175 -10.52 -7.23 -18.05
CA VAL A 175 -10.27 -7.51 -19.46
C VAL A 175 -9.35 -6.47 -20.08
N ARG A 176 -9.63 -5.18 -19.90
CA ARG A 176 -8.78 -4.08 -20.42
C ARG A 176 -7.35 -4.16 -19.89
N TYR A 177 -7.18 -4.45 -18.59
CA TYR A 177 -5.83 -4.61 -18.01
C TYR A 177 -5.14 -5.89 -18.50
N ALA A 178 -5.88 -6.98 -18.65
CA ALA A 178 -5.35 -8.24 -19.15
C ALA A 178 -4.79 -8.10 -20.58
N ASP A 179 -5.46 -7.35 -21.44
CA ASP A 179 -4.98 -7.03 -22.79
C ASP A 179 -3.73 -6.14 -22.74
N LEU A 180 -3.77 -5.06 -21.96
CA LEU A 180 -2.65 -4.12 -21.81
C LEU A 180 -1.38 -4.80 -21.28
N PHE A 181 -1.51 -5.71 -20.33
CA PHE A 181 -0.39 -6.41 -19.71
C PHE A 181 -0.05 -7.76 -20.37
N LYS A 182 -0.78 -8.12 -21.46
CA LYS A 182 -0.57 -9.35 -22.24
C LYS A 182 -0.71 -10.63 -21.38
N VAL A 183 -1.72 -10.65 -20.53
CA VAL A 183 -2.05 -11.80 -19.66
C VAL A 183 -3.48 -12.33 -19.91
N ARG A 184 -4.13 -11.92 -21.00
CA ARG A 184 -5.53 -12.25 -21.32
C ARG A 184 -5.81 -13.74 -21.28
N GLU A 185 -4.98 -14.53 -21.95
CA GLU A 185 -5.13 -15.98 -22.01
C GLU A 185 -5.10 -16.61 -20.60
N LYS A 186 -4.16 -16.15 -19.76
CA LYS A 186 -4.05 -16.64 -18.38
C LYS A 186 -5.28 -16.26 -17.55
N ILE A 187 -5.78 -15.04 -17.66
CA ILE A 187 -6.99 -14.59 -16.97
C ILE A 187 -8.18 -15.46 -17.43
N ASN A 188 -8.37 -15.65 -18.74
CA ASN A 188 -9.46 -16.46 -19.27
C ASN A 188 -9.43 -17.88 -18.71
N ASN A 189 -8.28 -18.55 -18.70
CA ASN A 189 -8.13 -19.90 -18.17
C ASN A 189 -8.59 -20.05 -16.70
N TYR A 190 -8.33 -19.03 -15.87
CA TYR A 190 -8.84 -19.03 -14.50
C TYR A 190 -10.35 -18.72 -14.43
N MET A 191 -10.81 -17.76 -15.23
CA MET A 191 -12.21 -17.34 -15.18
C MET A 191 -13.17 -18.39 -15.73
N GLU A 192 -12.78 -19.15 -16.77
CA GLU A 192 -13.58 -20.25 -17.34
C GLU A 192 -13.81 -21.40 -16.33
N VAL A 193 -12.91 -21.56 -15.36
CA VAL A 193 -13.04 -22.60 -14.33
C VAL A 193 -13.81 -22.11 -13.10
N LEU A 194 -13.80 -20.80 -12.84
CA LEU A 194 -14.29 -20.22 -11.58
C LEU A 194 -15.60 -19.44 -11.71
N LEU A 195 -16.02 -19.08 -12.93
CA LEU A 195 -17.29 -18.39 -13.22
C LEU A 195 -18.24 -19.25 -14.05
#